data_0077bca67ece032372eef41216c4c451
#
_entry.id   0077bca67ece032372eef41216c4c451
#
_cell.length_a   1.000
_cell.length_b   1.000
_cell.length_c   1.000
_cell.angle_alpha   90.00
_cell.angle_beta   90.00
_cell.angle_gamma   90.00
#
_symmetry.space_group_name_H-M   'P 1'
#
loop_
_entity.id
_entity.type
_entity.pdbx_description
1 polymer ?
#
loop_
_entity_poly.entity_id
_entity_poly.type
_entity_poly.pdbx_seq_one_letter_code
_entity_poly.pdbx_strand_id
1 'polypeptide(L)'
;MTRTIDIEALCADKGLRITEQRKTIARVLGDSEDHPDVETLHARAAAVDPNISIATVYRTVRLFEEAGILERHEFGDGRSRYEAASESHHDHLIDVETGKVIEFVDDELEALQKRIAERLGFRLVDHRMELYGVTLDRDR
;
A
#
# COMPACT_ATOMS: atom_id res chain seq x y z
N MET A 1 -4.87 -17.12 -3.43
CA MET A 1 -3.42 -17.21 -3.69
C MET A 1 -2.72 -16.01 -3.08
N THR A 2 -1.76 -16.26 -2.20
CA THR A 2 -1.02 -15.19 -1.55
C THR A 2 -0.09 -14.51 -2.54
N ARG A 3 -0.17 -13.20 -2.60
CA ARG A 3 0.69 -12.40 -3.47
C ARG A 3 1.83 -11.83 -2.65
N THR A 4 3.03 -12.38 -2.81
CA THR A 4 4.22 -11.91 -2.13
C THR A 4 5.05 -11.04 -3.06
N ILE A 5 5.42 -9.85 -2.61
CA ILE A 5 6.26 -8.92 -3.34
C ILE A 5 7.63 -8.91 -2.68
N ASP A 6 8.68 -9.09 -3.48
CA ASP A 6 10.05 -9.10 -2.98
C ASP A 6 10.61 -7.69 -2.86
N ILE A 7 10.38 -7.07 -1.71
CA ILE A 7 10.84 -5.71 -1.42
C ILE A 7 12.37 -5.68 -1.30
N GLU A 8 13.00 -6.78 -0.84
CA GLU A 8 14.47 -6.85 -0.79
C GLU A 8 15.09 -6.70 -2.18
N ALA A 9 14.51 -7.36 -3.18
CA ALA A 9 14.98 -7.24 -4.56
C ALA A 9 14.80 -5.80 -5.07
N LEU A 10 13.69 -5.15 -4.74
CA LEU A 10 13.45 -3.76 -5.10
C LEU A 10 14.47 -2.84 -4.45
N CYS A 11 14.84 -3.08 -3.19
CA CYS A 11 15.88 -2.31 -2.52
C CYS A 11 17.24 -2.46 -3.22
N ALA A 12 17.59 -3.69 -3.60
CA ALA A 12 18.84 -3.95 -4.31
C ALA A 12 18.87 -3.20 -5.66
N ASP A 13 17.77 -3.24 -6.40
CA ASP A 13 17.65 -2.54 -7.68
C ASP A 13 17.79 -1.02 -7.54
N LYS A 14 17.36 -0.47 -6.41
CA LYS A 14 17.48 0.97 -6.12
C LYS A 14 18.80 1.35 -5.47
N GLY A 15 19.68 0.39 -5.24
CA GLY A 15 20.98 0.62 -4.59
C GLY A 15 20.88 0.95 -3.11
N LEU A 16 19.81 0.58 -2.45
CA LEU A 16 19.63 0.81 -1.02
C LEU A 16 20.36 -0.25 -0.21
N ARG A 17 21.07 0.22 0.81
CA ARG A 17 21.70 -0.68 1.77
C ARG A 17 20.63 -1.33 2.65
N ILE A 18 20.68 -2.66 2.75
CA ILE A 18 19.75 -3.40 3.59
C ILE A 18 20.49 -3.96 4.81
N THR A 19 20.03 -3.55 6.00
CA THR A 19 20.49 -4.12 7.27
C THR A 19 19.56 -5.30 7.61
N GLU A 20 19.95 -6.11 8.61
CA GLU A 20 19.11 -7.23 9.02
C GLU A 20 17.72 -6.79 9.48
N GLN A 21 17.62 -5.66 10.20
CA GLN A 21 16.33 -5.15 10.64
C GLN A 21 15.49 -4.63 9.46
N ARG A 22 16.11 -3.93 8.52
CA ARG A 22 15.41 -3.50 7.30
C ARG A 22 14.92 -4.68 6.47
N LYS A 23 15.72 -5.74 6.42
CA LYS A 23 15.37 -6.98 5.73
C LYS A 23 14.11 -7.62 6.34
N THR A 24 14.05 -7.67 7.67
CA THR A 24 12.86 -8.19 8.37
C THR A 24 11.63 -7.34 8.05
N ILE A 25 11.75 -6.03 8.11
CA ILE A 25 10.66 -5.11 7.79
C ILE A 25 10.22 -5.26 6.33
N ALA A 26 11.18 -5.37 5.41
CA ALA A 26 10.89 -5.58 3.99
C ALA A 26 10.12 -6.87 3.74
N ARG A 27 10.49 -7.95 4.41
CA ARG A 27 9.78 -9.24 4.28
C ARG A 27 8.36 -9.17 4.82
N VAL A 28 8.18 -8.54 5.97
CA VAL A 28 6.85 -8.35 6.56
C VAL A 28 5.95 -7.55 5.62
N LEU A 29 6.46 -6.47 5.05
CA LEU A 29 5.72 -5.68 4.07
C LEU A 29 5.39 -6.47 2.81
N GLY A 30 6.36 -7.22 2.28
CA GLY A 30 6.18 -8.01 1.08
C GLY A 30 5.15 -9.12 1.24
N ASP A 31 5.04 -9.67 2.44
CA ASP A 31 4.09 -10.74 2.76
C ASP A 31 2.72 -10.22 3.18
N SER A 32 2.60 -8.91 3.41
CA SER A 32 1.32 -8.31 3.84
C SER A 32 0.36 -8.19 2.68
N GLU A 33 -0.84 -8.73 2.84
CA GLU A 33 -1.91 -8.64 1.86
C GLU A 33 -2.83 -7.44 2.12
N ASP A 34 -2.77 -6.91 3.32
CA ASP A 34 -3.50 -5.72 3.72
C ASP A 34 -2.61 -4.47 3.52
N HIS A 35 -3.15 -3.32 3.86
CA HIS A 35 -2.43 -2.06 3.81
C HIS A 35 -2.11 -1.66 5.26
N PRO A 36 -1.02 -2.20 5.85
CA PRO A 36 -0.73 -1.98 7.27
C PRO A 36 -0.24 -0.57 7.56
N ASP A 37 -0.57 -0.09 8.75
CA ASP A 37 0.05 1.13 9.30
C ASP A 37 1.36 0.77 9.99
N VAL A 38 2.08 1.79 10.49
CA VAL A 38 3.39 1.58 11.13
C VAL A 38 3.26 0.74 12.40
N GLU A 39 2.21 0.94 13.19
CA GLU A 39 2.02 0.16 14.43
C GLU A 39 1.82 -1.33 14.13
N THR A 40 1.03 -1.64 13.11
CA THR A 40 0.81 -3.01 12.68
C THR A 40 2.10 -3.63 12.13
N LEU A 41 2.85 -2.87 11.33
CA LEU A 41 4.14 -3.32 10.82
C LEU A 41 5.12 -3.60 11.95
N HIS A 42 5.16 -2.72 12.95
CA HIS A 42 6.03 -2.91 14.12
C HIS A 42 5.65 -4.20 14.87
N ALA A 43 4.36 -4.42 15.11
CA ALA A 43 3.92 -5.63 15.80
C ALA A 43 4.32 -6.89 15.05
N ARG A 44 4.16 -6.91 13.73
CA ARG A 44 4.53 -8.05 12.88
C ARG A 44 6.05 -8.25 12.83
N ALA A 45 6.81 -7.17 12.68
CA ALA A 45 8.27 -7.24 12.64
C ALA A 45 8.85 -7.66 14.00
N ALA A 46 8.30 -7.15 15.10
CA ALA A 46 8.71 -7.51 16.45
C ALA A 46 8.43 -8.97 16.78
N ALA A 47 7.44 -9.58 16.16
CA ALA A 47 7.19 -11.02 16.30
C ALA A 47 8.32 -11.85 15.70
N VAL A 48 9.03 -11.33 14.69
CA VAL A 48 10.18 -11.97 14.08
C VAL A 48 11.47 -11.62 14.82
N ASP A 49 11.66 -10.32 15.12
CA ASP A 49 12.83 -9.81 15.82
C ASP A 49 12.39 -8.81 16.90
N PRO A 50 12.34 -9.25 18.17
CA PRO A 50 11.87 -8.39 19.26
C PRO A 50 12.71 -7.12 19.50
N ASN A 51 13.91 -7.07 18.94
CA ASN A 51 14.80 -5.91 19.11
C ASN A 51 14.47 -4.74 18.16
N ILE A 52 13.56 -4.95 17.22
CA ILE A 52 13.15 -3.88 16.29
C ILE A 52 12.26 -2.89 17.03
N SER A 53 12.70 -1.64 17.12
CA SER A 53 11.92 -0.58 17.75
C SER A 53 10.93 0.03 16.74
N ILE A 54 9.88 0.67 17.26
CA ILE A 54 8.93 1.38 16.39
C ILE A 54 9.62 2.52 15.63
N ALA A 55 10.61 3.17 16.25
CA ALA A 55 11.39 4.22 15.58
C ALA A 55 12.14 3.68 14.36
N THR A 56 12.68 2.47 14.46
CA THR A 56 13.34 1.81 13.33
C THR A 56 12.35 1.52 12.20
N VAL A 57 11.14 1.09 12.55
CA VAL A 57 10.10 0.85 11.54
C VAL A 57 9.73 2.15 10.82
N TYR A 58 9.52 3.24 11.56
CA TYR A 58 9.25 4.56 10.96
C TYR A 58 10.33 5.00 9.98
N ARG A 59 11.59 4.92 10.40
CA ARG A 59 12.72 5.31 9.56
C ARG A 59 12.84 4.46 8.31
N THR A 60 12.62 3.16 8.47
CA THR A 60 12.71 2.21 7.34
C THR A 60 11.59 2.43 6.33
N VAL A 61 10.36 2.59 6.81
CA VAL A 61 9.19 2.86 5.96
C VAL A 61 9.38 4.17 5.18
N ARG A 62 9.86 5.20 5.86
CA ARG A 62 10.13 6.50 5.22
C ARG A 62 11.21 6.38 4.14
N LEU A 63 12.27 5.63 4.42
CA LEU A 63 13.33 5.38 3.45
C LEU A 63 12.78 4.68 2.20
N PHE A 64 11.95 3.66 2.40
CA PHE A 64 11.35 2.91 1.30
C PHE A 64 10.36 3.77 0.50
N GLU A 65 9.61 4.62 1.17
CA GLU A 65 8.69 5.55 0.52
C GLU A 65 9.46 6.56 -0.35
N GLU A 66 10.51 7.17 0.19
CA GLU A 66 11.35 8.14 -0.51
C GLU A 66 12.05 7.52 -1.72
N ALA A 67 12.36 6.23 -1.65
CA ALA A 67 12.97 5.50 -2.76
C ALA A 67 11.96 5.01 -3.80
N GLY A 68 10.68 5.23 -3.59
CA GLY A 68 9.63 4.78 -4.50
C GLY A 68 9.33 3.29 -4.42
N ILE A 69 9.77 2.62 -3.35
CA ILE A 69 9.53 1.18 -3.13
C ILE A 69 8.16 0.96 -2.50
N LEU A 70 7.71 1.88 -1.66
CA LEU A 70 6.41 1.86 -1.03
C LEU A 70 5.57 3.05 -1.45
N GLU A 71 4.26 2.85 -1.47
CA GLU A 71 3.28 3.92 -1.59
C GLU A 71 2.57 4.10 -0.25
N ARG A 72 2.37 5.35 0.13
CA ARG A 72 1.63 5.71 1.33
C ARG A 72 0.23 6.17 0.95
N HIS A 73 -0.76 5.66 1.68
CA HIS A 73 -2.16 6.02 1.48
C HIS A 73 -2.77 6.52 2.78
N GLU A 74 -3.64 7.51 2.68
CA GLU A 74 -4.47 7.98 3.78
C GLU A 74 -5.93 7.82 3.37
N PHE A 75 -6.64 6.92 4.04
CA PHE A 75 -8.01 6.55 3.66
C PHE A 75 -9.07 7.19 4.57
N GLY A 76 -8.74 8.32 5.18
CA GLY A 76 -9.71 9.07 5.97
C GLY A 76 -9.86 8.63 7.43
N ASP A 77 -9.06 7.67 7.88
CA ASP A 77 -9.08 7.19 9.27
C ASP A 77 -7.97 7.80 10.14
N GLY A 78 -7.26 8.79 9.61
CA GLY A 78 -6.18 9.48 10.34
C GLY A 78 -4.88 8.72 10.42
N ARG A 79 -4.78 7.55 9.77
CA ARG A 79 -3.57 6.73 9.79
C ARG A 79 -2.99 6.61 8.39
N SER A 80 -1.66 6.65 8.31
CA SER A 80 -0.97 6.34 7.05
C SER A 80 -0.84 4.84 6.91
N ARG A 81 -1.18 4.33 5.74
CA ARG A 81 -1.05 2.91 5.41
C ARG A 81 -0.12 2.74 4.24
N TYR A 82 0.51 1.58 4.18
CA TYR A 82 1.59 1.34 3.23
C TYR A 82 1.35 0.08 2.41
N GLU A 83 1.75 0.14 1.16
CA GLU A 83 1.79 -1.03 0.29
C GLU A 83 3.03 -0.96 -0.59
N ALA A 84 3.48 -2.10 -1.10
CA ALA A 84 4.55 -2.13 -2.07
C ALA A 84 4.12 -1.40 -3.34
N ALA A 85 5.00 -0.56 -3.87
CA ALA A 85 4.72 0.16 -5.11
C ALA A 85 4.51 -0.85 -6.25
N SER A 86 3.44 -0.64 -7.00
CA SER A 86 3.06 -1.51 -8.10
C SER A 86 3.25 -0.76 -9.42
N GLU A 87 3.70 -1.49 -10.45
CA GLU A 87 3.78 -0.95 -11.80
C GLU A 87 2.39 -0.81 -12.42
N SER A 88 1.42 -1.60 -11.96
CA SER A 88 0.05 -1.52 -12.46
C SER A 88 -0.80 -0.66 -11.54
N HIS A 89 -1.58 0.22 -12.18
CA HIS A 89 -2.54 1.06 -11.49
C HIS A 89 -3.69 0.23 -10.92
N HIS A 90 -4.13 0.56 -9.72
CA HIS A 90 -5.33 -0.03 -9.14
C HIS A 90 -6.04 1.01 -8.26
N ASP A 91 -7.33 0.80 -8.07
CA ASP A 91 -8.18 1.63 -7.23
C ASP A 91 -8.45 0.89 -5.91
N HIS A 92 -8.98 1.59 -4.93
CA HIS A 92 -9.18 1.05 -3.58
C HIS A 92 -10.63 1.14 -3.14
N LEU A 93 -11.13 0.07 -2.54
CA LEU A 93 -12.41 0.03 -1.84
C LEU A 93 -12.13 -0.26 -0.38
N ILE A 94 -12.49 0.67 0.49
CA ILE A 94 -12.22 0.59 1.93
C ILE A 94 -13.49 0.18 2.67
N ASP A 95 -13.40 -0.90 3.45
CA ASP A 95 -14.46 -1.29 4.37
C ASP A 95 -14.36 -0.37 5.59
N VAL A 96 -15.34 0.51 5.76
CA VAL A 96 -15.31 1.50 6.84
C VAL A 96 -15.52 0.90 8.23
N GLU A 97 -16.04 -0.31 8.33
CA GLU A 97 -16.22 -0.97 9.62
C GLU A 97 -14.97 -1.70 10.09
N THR A 98 -14.25 -2.35 9.18
CA THR A 98 -13.07 -3.15 9.54
C THR A 98 -11.74 -2.49 9.18
N GLY A 99 -11.76 -1.49 8.29
CA GLY A 99 -10.56 -0.90 7.74
C GLY A 99 -9.89 -1.73 6.66
N LYS A 100 -10.47 -2.86 6.29
CA LYS A 100 -9.92 -3.70 5.21
C LYS A 100 -9.95 -2.94 3.88
N VAL A 101 -8.88 -3.08 3.11
CA VAL A 101 -8.76 -2.43 1.80
C VAL A 101 -8.74 -3.50 0.72
N ILE A 102 -9.59 -3.32 -0.29
CA ILE A 102 -9.66 -4.19 -1.45
C ILE A 102 -9.17 -3.40 -2.65
N GLU A 103 -8.25 -3.98 -3.42
CA GLU A 103 -7.77 -3.40 -4.65
C GLU A 103 -8.61 -3.92 -5.80
N PHE A 104 -8.91 -3.04 -6.76
CA PHE A 104 -9.63 -3.46 -7.97
C PHE A 104 -9.21 -2.62 -9.17
N VAL A 105 -9.43 -3.18 -10.35
CA VAL A 105 -9.29 -2.49 -11.63
C VAL A 105 -10.54 -2.77 -12.44
N ASP A 106 -11.12 -1.73 -13.02
CA ASP A 106 -12.30 -1.87 -13.88
C ASP A 106 -12.06 -1.12 -15.19
N ASP A 107 -12.03 -1.85 -16.29
CA ASP A 107 -11.72 -1.27 -17.60
C ASP A 107 -12.77 -0.28 -18.08
N GLU A 108 -14.03 -0.49 -17.74
CA GLU A 108 -15.10 0.45 -18.09
C GLU A 108 -14.93 1.77 -17.36
N LEU A 109 -14.55 1.71 -16.09
CA LEU A 109 -14.27 2.90 -15.29
C LEU A 109 -13.09 3.68 -15.88
N GLU A 110 -12.02 2.98 -16.23
CA GLU A 110 -10.84 3.60 -16.83
C GLU A 110 -11.18 4.31 -18.14
N ALA A 111 -11.97 3.66 -19.01
CA ALA A 111 -12.38 4.22 -20.28
C ALA A 111 -13.30 5.44 -20.09
N LEU A 112 -14.21 5.38 -19.12
CA LEU A 112 -15.11 6.50 -18.82
C LEU A 112 -14.35 7.74 -18.37
N GLN A 113 -13.38 7.55 -17.50
CA GLN A 113 -12.56 8.65 -16.98
C GLN A 113 -11.78 9.34 -18.11
N LYS A 114 -11.21 8.57 -19.03
CA LYS A 114 -10.53 9.11 -20.20
C LYS A 114 -11.46 9.94 -21.08
N ARG A 115 -12.67 9.44 -21.34
CA ARG A 115 -13.65 10.16 -22.13
C ARG A 115 -14.07 11.48 -21.48
N ILE A 116 -14.24 11.47 -20.16
CA ILE A 116 -14.57 12.69 -19.43
C ILE A 116 -13.45 13.72 -19.56
N ALA A 117 -12.20 13.30 -19.37
CA ALA A 117 -11.05 14.20 -19.48
C ALA A 117 -10.95 14.79 -20.88
N GLU A 118 -11.11 13.98 -21.92
CA GLU A 118 -11.06 14.43 -23.33
C GLU A 118 -12.19 15.43 -23.64
N ARG A 119 -13.38 15.17 -23.12
CA ARG A 119 -14.52 16.07 -23.29
C ARG A 119 -14.25 17.45 -22.69
N LEU A 120 -13.47 17.49 -21.62
CA LEU A 120 -13.09 18.72 -20.95
C LEU A 120 -11.82 19.36 -21.54
N GLY A 121 -11.23 18.73 -22.55
CA GLY A 121 -10.04 19.25 -23.23
C GLY A 121 -8.71 18.79 -22.66
N PHE A 122 -8.70 17.68 -21.95
CA PHE A 122 -7.50 17.17 -21.27
C PHE A 122 -7.16 15.75 -21.70
N ARG A 123 -5.86 15.45 -21.64
CA ARG A 123 -5.39 14.07 -21.71
C ARG A 123 -5.16 13.59 -20.28
N LEU A 124 -5.85 12.52 -19.90
CA LEU A 124 -5.71 11.95 -18.56
C LEU A 124 -4.34 11.32 -18.40
N VAL A 125 -3.59 11.73 -17.38
CA VAL A 125 -2.27 11.17 -17.10
C VAL A 125 -2.30 10.22 -15.89
N ASP A 126 -3.20 10.43 -14.94
CA ASP A 126 -3.33 9.59 -13.76
C ASP A 126 -4.64 9.91 -13.06
N HIS A 127 -5.08 9.02 -12.19
CA HIS A 127 -6.20 9.27 -11.28
C HIS A 127 -6.02 8.48 -9.99
N ARG A 128 -6.75 8.90 -8.97
CA ARG A 128 -6.86 8.17 -7.72
C ARG A 128 -8.34 8.03 -7.40
N MET A 129 -8.75 6.84 -6.98
CA MET A 129 -10.14 6.59 -6.59
C MET A 129 -10.17 5.76 -5.32
N GLU A 130 -10.93 6.23 -4.36
CA GLU A 130 -11.17 5.56 -3.10
C GLU A 130 -12.67 5.45 -2.90
N LEU A 131 -13.18 4.22 -2.82
CA LEU A 131 -14.58 3.98 -2.51
C LEU A 131 -14.68 3.52 -1.06
N TYR A 132 -15.70 3.96 -0.37
CA TYR A 132 -15.93 3.66 1.04
C TYR A 132 -17.26 2.94 1.17
N GLY A 133 -17.25 1.75 1.76
CA GLY A 133 -18.46 0.97 1.82
C GLY A 133 -18.52 0.02 3.02
N VAL A 134 -19.62 -0.67 3.12
CA VAL A 134 -19.84 -1.75 4.09
C VAL A 134 -20.27 -2.99 3.32
N THR A 135 -19.97 -4.18 3.84
CA THR A 135 -20.40 -5.40 3.16
C THR A 135 -21.91 -5.48 3.11
N LEU A 136 -22.43 -5.97 2.00
CA LEU A 136 -23.87 -6.10 1.81
C LEU A 136 -24.52 -7.00 2.87
N ASP A 137 -23.81 -8.04 3.28
CA ASP A 137 -24.34 -9.00 4.25
C ASP A 137 -24.44 -8.45 5.66
N ARG A 138 -23.67 -7.39 6.00
CA ARG A 138 -23.72 -6.77 7.33
C ARG A 138 -24.96 -5.93 7.56
N ASP A 139 -25.66 -5.54 6.52
CA ASP A 139 -26.85 -4.70 6.60
C ASP A 139 -28.13 -5.49 6.82
N ARG A 140 -28.02 -6.79 7.01
CA ARG A 140 -29.17 -7.66 7.25
C ARG A 140 -29.48 -7.79 8.72
#